data_2ef9c4e68665421cae7e111f553085da
#
_entry.id   2ef9c4e68665421cae7e111f553085da
#
_cell.length_a   1.000
_cell.length_b   1.000
_cell.length_c   1.000
_cell.angle_alpha   90.00
_cell.angle_beta   90.00
_cell.angle_gamma   90.00
#
_symmetry.space_group_name_H-M   'P 1'
#
loop_
_entity.id
_entity.type
_entity.pdbx_description
1 polymer ?
#
loop_
_entity_poly.entity_id
_entity_poly.type
_entity_poly.pdbx_seq_one_letter_code
_entity_poly.pdbx_strand_id
1 'polypeptide(L)'
;MLKEVKVGGFVYKVDFPYVFKERGDLGGQANLTGLTIRVCGKDAGGEPYAKERLGEITLHEILHCIDAVYNNSSLDDRQITCLANGLYQVFKDNDLSELFK
;
A
#
# COMPACT_ATOMS: atom_id res chain seq x y z
N MET A 1 -4.50 -8.40 -8.96
CA MET A 1 -4.35 -7.49 -7.80
C MET A 1 -4.80 -8.18 -6.53
N LEU A 2 -4.07 -7.97 -5.46
CA LEU A 2 -4.39 -8.41 -4.12
C LEU A 2 -5.78 -7.91 -3.70
N LYS A 3 -6.60 -8.76 -3.08
CA LYS A 3 -7.98 -8.38 -2.73
C LYS A 3 -8.17 -7.99 -1.27
N GLU A 4 -7.33 -8.52 -0.40
CA GLU A 4 -7.38 -8.16 1.03
C GLU A 4 -6.02 -8.39 1.67
N VAL A 5 -5.80 -7.70 2.79
CA VAL A 5 -4.59 -7.81 3.58
C VAL A 5 -4.97 -7.89 5.05
N LYS A 6 -4.41 -8.85 5.76
CA LYS A 6 -4.59 -8.99 7.19
C LYS A 6 -3.42 -8.32 7.91
N VAL A 7 -3.74 -7.37 8.79
CA VAL A 7 -2.74 -6.67 9.59
C VAL A 7 -3.23 -6.66 11.03
N GLY A 8 -2.49 -7.31 11.91
CA GLY A 8 -2.95 -7.51 13.28
C GLY A 8 -4.23 -8.31 13.32
N GLY A 9 -5.22 -7.85 14.05
CA GLY A 9 -6.55 -8.46 14.11
C GLY A 9 -7.52 -7.95 13.06
N PHE A 10 -7.05 -7.16 12.09
CA PHE A 10 -7.93 -6.50 11.12
C PHE A 10 -7.73 -7.04 9.72
N VAL A 11 -8.81 -7.08 8.94
CA VAL A 11 -8.79 -7.42 7.53
C VAL A 11 -9.07 -6.13 6.74
N TYR A 12 -8.11 -5.70 5.94
CA TYR A 12 -8.25 -4.53 5.08
C TYR A 12 -8.61 -4.98 3.67
N LYS A 13 -9.73 -4.47 3.18
CA LYS A 13 -10.15 -4.76 1.81
C LYS A 13 -9.39 -3.86 0.84
N VAL A 14 -8.89 -4.43 -0.26
CA VAL A 14 -8.21 -3.66 -1.31
C VAL A 14 -9.19 -3.34 -2.43
N ASP A 15 -9.45 -2.05 -2.63
CA ASP A 15 -10.27 -1.56 -3.74
C ASP A 15 -9.36 -1.10 -4.88
N PHE A 16 -9.40 -1.81 -6.00
CA PHE A 16 -8.63 -1.51 -7.19
C PHE A 16 -9.45 -1.90 -8.44
N PRO A 17 -9.53 -1.04 -9.45
CA PRO A 17 -9.13 0.37 -9.45
C PRO A 17 -10.14 1.25 -8.71
N TYR A 18 -9.64 2.29 -8.05
CA TYR A 18 -10.47 3.24 -7.30
C TYR A 18 -10.27 4.65 -7.87
N VAL A 19 -11.35 5.39 -8.09
CA VAL A 19 -11.28 6.77 -8.61
C VAL A 19 -11.46 7.74 -7.44
N PHE A 20 -10.40 8.51 -7.15
CA PHE A 20 -10.43 9.54 -6.12
C PHE A 20 -11.08 10.80 -6.68
N LYS A 21 -12.26 11.16 -6.17
CA LYS A 21 -13.00 12.33 -6.64
C LYS A 21 -12.45 13.63 -6.04
N GLU A 22 -11.91 13.55 -4.82
CA GLU A 22 -11.40 14.70 -4.08
C GLU A 22 -10.01 15.13 -4.54
N ARG A 23 -9.20 14.21 -5.08
CA ARG A 23 -7.84 14.51 -5.54
C ARG A 23 -7.47 13.57 -6.69
N GLY A 24 -7.31 14.15 -7.87
CA GLY A 24 -6.94 13.38 -9.06
C GLY A 24 -5.48 12.89 -9.07
N ASP A 25 -4.64 13.40 -8.16
CA ASP A 25 -3.22 13.05 -8.08
C ASP A 25 -2.93 11.93 -7.07
N LEU A 26 -3.94 11.45 -6.34
CA LEU A 26 -3.72 10.36 -5.39
C LEU A 26 -3.56 9.03 -6.11
N GLY A 27 -2.46 8.33 -5.84
CA GLY A 27 -2.24 6.96 -6.33
C GLY A 27 -2.86 5.92 -5.42
N GLY A 28 -2.90 6.17 -4.12
CA GLY A 28 -3.46 5.25 -3.14
C GLY A 28 -3.84 5.95 -1.84
N GLN A 29 -4.57 5.23 -1.01
CA GLN A 29 -4.98 5.71 0.31
C GLN A 29 -5.27 4.52 1.22
N ALA A 30 -4.82 4.60 2.46
CA ALA A 30 -5.21 3.68 3.51
C ALA A 30 -6.30 4.36 4.36
N ASN A 31 -7.50 3.81 4.37
CA ASN A 31 -8.57 4.26 5.23
C ASN A 31 -8.57 3.37 6.48
N LEU A 32 -7.93 3.86 7.53
CA LEU A 32 -7.70 3.08 8.75
C LEU A 32 -8.99 2.80 9.53
N THR A 33 -9.93 3.73 9.47
CA THR A 33 -11.22 3.59 10.16
C THR A 33 -12.12 2.61 9.39
N GLY A 34 -12.17 2.75 8.06
CA GLY A 34 -13.01 1.90 7.23
C GLY A 34 -12.38 0.57 6.84
N LEU A 35 -11.14 0.32 7.26
CA LEU A 35 -10.40 -0.90 6.97
C LEU A 35 -10.32 -1.19 5.47
N THR A 36 -9.94 -0.17 4.70
CA THR A 36 -9.87 -0.25 3.25
C THR A 36 -8.54 0.31 2.74
N ILE A 37 -7.96 -0.36 1.75
CA ILE A 37 -6.83 0.17 0.99
C ILE A 37 -7.34 0.45 -0.41
N ARG A 38 -7.20 1.69 -0.88
CA ARG A 38 -7.68 2.11 -2.19
C ARG A 38 -6.50 2.41 -3.09
N VAL A 39 -6.51 1.85 -4.30
CA VAL A 39 -5.44 2.03 -5.28
C VAL A 39 -6.06 2.49 -6.60
N CYS A 40 -5.60 3.63 -7.12
CA CYS A 40 -6.20 4.23 -8.31
C CYS A 40 -5.89 3.43 -9.58
N GLY A 41 -4.64 3.07 -9.79
CA GLY A 41 -4.22 2.37 -10.99
C GLY A 41 -3.77 3.27 -12.13
N LYS A 42 -4.02 4.57 -12.04
CA LYS A 42 -3.64 5.54 -13.07
C LYS A 42 -2.99 6.77 -12.43
N ASP A 43 -2.04 7.38 -13.16
CA ASP A 43 -1.43 8.62 -12.71
C ASP A 43 -2.38 9.82 -12.94
N ALA A 44 -1.92 11.02 -12.58
CA ALA A 44 -2.72 12.24 -12.71
C ALA A 44 -3.10 12.57 -14.16
N GLY A 45 -2.31 12.08 -15.11
CA GLY A 45 -2.58 12.27 -16.55
C GLY A 45 -3.48 11.21 -17.14
N GLY A 46 -3.94 10.24 -16.36
CA GLY A 46 -4.82 9.18 -16.82
C GLY A 46 -4.10 7.97 -17.41
N GLU A 47 -2.76 7.96 -17.36
CA GLU A 47 -1.97 6.83 -17.86
C GLU A 47 -1.88 5.74 -16.80
N PRO A 48 -2.06 4.46 -17.18
CA PRO A 48 -1.93 3.36 -16.24
C PRO A 48 -0.53 3.33 -15.62
N TYR A 49 -0.45 3.07 -14.32
CA TYR A 49 0.84 2.82 -13.67
C TYR A 49 1.44 1.51 -14.16
N ALA A 50 2.76 1.46 -14.28
CA ALA A 50 3.47 0.22 -14.49
C ALA A 50 3.21 -0.74 -13.32
N LYS A 51 3.32 -2.05 -13.58
CA LYS A 51 3.07 -3.09 -12.58
C LYS A 51 3.91 -2.89 -11.32
N GLU A 52 5.19 -2.53 -11.50
CA GLU A 52 6.11 -2.28 -10.39
C GLU A 52 5.65 -1.09 -9.55
N ARG A 53 5.15 -0.06 -10.21
CA ARG A 53 4.65 1.13 -9.51
C ARG A 53 3.38 0.82 -8.72
N LEU A 54 2.50 0.01 -9.26
CA LEU A 54 1.31 -0.46 -8.54
C LEU A 54 1.69 -1.24 -7.29
N GLY A 55 2.70 -2.10 -7.40
CA GLY A 55 3.21 -2.85 -6.26
C GLY A 55 3.76 -1.94 -5.16
N GLU A 56 4.54 -0.92 -5.54
CA GLU A 56 5.08 0.05 -4.59
C GLU A 56 3.97 0.84 -3.89
N ILE A 57 2.99 1.33 -4.65
CA ILE A 57 1.86 2.09 -4.11
C ILE A 57 1.06 1.23 -3.13
N THR A 58 0.78 0.00 -3.51
CA THR A 58 0.02 -0.92 -2.65
C THR A 58 0.77 -1.21 -1.35
N LEU A 59 2.07 -1.47 -1.44
CA LEU A 59 2.90 -1.73 -0.26
C LEU A 59 3.00 -0.50 0.63
N HIS A 60 3.07 0.70 0.04
CA HIS A 60 3.03 1.97 0.79
C HIS A 60 1.77 2.04 1.67
N GLU A 61 0.61 1.73 1.10
CA GLU A 61 -0.64 1.76 1.87
C GLU A 61 -0.71 0.65 2.92
N ILE A 62 -0.19 -0.53 2.61
CA ILE A 62 -0.08 -1.61 3.59
C ILE A 62 0.80 -1.17 4.77
N LEU A 63 1.89 -0.48 4.49
CA LEU A 63 2.80 -0.01 5.54
C LEU A 63 2.12 1.03 6.44
N HIS A 64 1.24 1.87 5.91
CA HIS A 64 0.41 2.75 6.75
C HIS A 64 -0.44 1.94 7.74
N CYS A 65 -0.99 0.82 7.28
CA CYS A 65 -1.78 -0.05 8.16
C CYS A 65 -0.92 -0.69 9.24
N ILE A 66 0.28 -1.16 8.89
CA ILE A 66 1.23 -1.73 9.84
C ILE A 66 1.64 -0.68 10.87
N ASP A 67 1.95 0.52 10.41
CA ASP A 67 2.31 1.64 11.28
C ASP A 67 1.20 1.95 12.29
N ALA A 68 -0.04 1.97 11.82
CA ALA A 68 -1.19 2.24 12.69
C ALA A 68 -1.38 1.14 13.74
N VAL A 69 -1.27 -0.12 13.34
CA VAL A 69 -1.57 -1.26 14.22
C VAL A 69 -0.42 -1.57 15.19
N TYR A 70 0.82 -1.49 14.72
CA TYR A 70 1.98 -1.96 15.47
C TYR A 70 2.91 -0.85 15.94
N ASN A 71 2.77 0.36 15.42
CA ASN A 71 3.72 1.45 15.68
C ASN A 71 3.02 2.75 16.09
N ASN A 72 1.78 2.68 16.47
CA ASN A 72 1.01 3.81 16.98
C ASN A 72 1.01 5.01 16.03
N SER A 73 1.00 4.75 14.72
CA SER A 73 1.02 5.79 13.67
C SER A 73 2.15 6.81 13.87
N SER A 74 3.33 6.33 14.24
CA SER A 74 4.48 7.20 14.57
C SER A 74 5.29 7.62 13.37
N LEU A 75 5.11 6.97 12.21
CA LEU A 75 5.89 7.30 11.00
C LEU A 75 5.21 8.43 10.22
N ASP A 76 6.03 9.32 9.67
CA ASP A 76 5.52 10.33 8.74
C ASP A 76 5.46 9.74 7.31
N ASP A 77 4.86 10.50 6.40
CA ASP A 77 4.64 10.05 5.03
C ASP A 77 5.95 9.80 4.28
N ARG A 78 6.98 10.60 4.54
CA ARG A 78 8.31 10.41 3.94
C ARG A 78 8.95 9.11 4.41
N GLN A 79 8.86 8.80 5.69
CA GLN A 79 9.36 7.55 6.25
C GLN A 79 8.64 6.35 5.66
N ILE A 80 7.32 6.43 5.54
CA ILE A 80 6.51 5.38 4.91
C ILE A 80 6.97 5.17 3.46
N THR A 81 7.15 6.24 2.70
CA THR A 81 7.58 6.15 1.30
C THR A 81 8.95 5.47 1.19
N CYS A 82 9.91 5.90 1.99
CA CYS A 82 11.27 5.33 1.95
C CYS A 82 11.27 3.85 2.32
N LEU A 83 10.55 3.49 3.38
CA LEU A 83 10.49 2.10 3.83
C LEU A 83 9.76 1.21 2.83
N ALA A 84 8.66 1.69 2.27
CA ALA A 84 7.89 0.93 1.28
C ALA A 84 8.73 0.63 0.03
N ASN A 85 9.49 1.62 -0.45
CA ASN A 85 10.36 1.43 -1.60
C ASN A 85 11.44 0.39 -1.32
N GLY A 86 12.05 0.44 -0.14
CA GLY A 86 13.06 -0.54 0.27
C GLY A 86 12.47 -1.94 0.43
N LEU A 87 11.32 -2.05 1.09
CA LEU A 87 10.65 -3.34 1.26
C LEU A 87 10.23 -3.95 -0.09
N TYR A 88 9.72 -3.12 -1.00
CA TYR A 88 9.34 -3.59 -2.32
C TYR A 88 10.52 -4.22 -3.04
N GLN A 89 11.68 -3.55 -3.03
CA GLN A 89 12.90 -4.06 -3.67
C GLN A 89 13.32 -5.39 -3.02
N VAL A 90 13.32 -5.46 -1.68
CA VAL A 90 13.75 -6.66 -0.97
C VAL A 90 12.83 -7.85 -1.29
N PHE A 91 11.52 -7.63 -1.27
CA PHE A 91 10.55 -8.69 -1.58
C PHE A 91 10.63 -9.14 -3.03
N LYS A 92 10.85 -8.19 -3.95
CA LYS A 92 10.92 -8.49 -5.37
C LYS A 92 12.16 -9.31 -5.73
N ASP A 93 13.29 -8.99 -5.12
CA ASP A 93 14.58 -9.55 -5.50
C ASP A 93 15.03 -10.75 -4.66
N ASN A 94 14.23 -11.14 -3.67
CA ASN A 94 14.58 -12.23 -2.74
C ASN A 94 13.39 -13.13 -2.49
N ASP A 95 13.66 -14.42 -2.32
CA ASP A 95 12.64 -15.36 -1.84
C ASP A 95 12.72 -15.40 -0.31
N LEU A 96 11.73 -14.80 0.34
CA LEU A 96 11.68 -14.74 1.80
C LEU A 96 10.83 -15.84 2.42
N SER A 97 10.39 -16.82 1.63
CA SER A 97 9.51 -17.89 2.13
C SER A 97 10.15 -18.69 3.27
N GLU A 98 11.50 -18.77 3.31
CA GLU A 98 12.21 -19.46 4.38
C GLU A 98 11.92 -18.87 5.77
N LEU A 99 11.52 -17.59 5.84
CA LEU A 99 11.20 -16.95 7.13
C LEU A 99 9.94 -17.50 7.78
N PHE A 100 9.13 -18.23 7.03
CA PHE A 100 7.80 -18.68 7.46
C PHE A 100 7.68 -20.21 7.51
N LYS A 101 8.79 -20.89 7.43
CA LYS A 101 8.83 -22.35 7.49
C LYS A 101 9.23 -22.84 8.87
#